data_fb6658d887b1af32cbee8fb5268b3c62
#
_entry.id   fb6658d887b1af32cbee8fb5268b3c62
#
_cell.length_a   1.000
_cell.length_b   1.000
_cell.length_c   1.000
_cell.angle_alpha   90.00
_cell.angle_beta   90.00
_cell.angle_gamma   90.00
#
_symmetry.space_group_name_H-M   'P 1'
#
loop_
_entity.id
_entity.type
_entity.pdbx_description
1 polymer ?
#
loop_
_entity_poly.entity_id
_entity_poly.type
_entity_poly.pdbx_seq_one_letter_code
_entity_poly.pdbx_strand_id
1 'polypeptide(L)'
;IGSYEQTLRLLMLYLDEQGITQTEKITHTVIQNYVRQIKERGKYTVTSNPNSGNYQERRLDFGKKVSDVTINNYLRNMSAFFGWCVEEDLILRSPVKRGDYIKVERRPLEFVSDEDFRKLLRNMNTASFSEYRDSIVIQLLLDTGMRVNECLLIQVTDVNLQKRYIYLPAENTKGKKGRYVFFSDKMATQLQRWIKYKDRYRDSDFLFCTNKGKFLEVNNFEANVRKYAQRIGLKDIHPHVFRNNFAKRFLMSGGDIYTLSRLLGHSSVTVTEQAYLDVNQDDLAEMYRKHSPLSKII
;
A
#
# COMPACT_ATOMS: atom_id res chain seq x y z
N ILE A 1 11.42 -5.03 8.11
CA ILE A 1 11.93 -5.58 9.39
C ILE A 1 10.78 -5.65 10.41
N GLY A 2 10.03 -4.57 10.70
CA GLY A 2 9.02 -4.57 11.78
C GLY A 2 7.95 -5.66 11.71
N SER A 3 7.48 -6.05 10.50
CA SER A 3 6.49 -7.13 10.36
C SER A 3 7.05 -8.52 10.71
N TYR A 4 8.29 -8.80 10.34
CA TYR A 4 8.98 -10.04 10.72
C TYR A 4 9.19 -10.10 12.23
N GLU A 5 9.74 -9.02 12.79
CA GLU A 5 9.98 -8.92 14.23
C GLU A 5 8.70 -9.14 15.03
N GLN A 6 7.60 -8.47 14.67
CA GLN A 6 6.31 -8.66 15.34
C GLN A 6 5.84 -10.11 15.27
N THR A 7 5.92 -10.74 14.09
CA THR A 7 5.50 -12.15 13.91
C THR A 7 6.32 -13.09 14.78
N LEU A 8 7.65 -12.94 14.78
CA LEU A 8 8.54 -13.80 15.55
C LEU A 8 8.39 -13.58 17.05
N ARG A 9 8.22 -12.36 17.53
CA ARG A 9 7.93 -12.08 18.95
C ARG A 9 6.63 -12.76 19.42
N LEU A 10 5.57 -12.73 18.60
CA LEU A 10 4.31 -13.41 18.91
C LEU A 10 4.47 -14.93 18.93
N LEU A 11 5.28 -15.50 18.03
CA LEU A 11 5.62 -16.93 18.04
C LEU A 11 6.42 -17.28 19.29
N MET A 12 7.43 -16.48 19.65
CA MET A 12 8.25 -16.72 20.85
C MET A 12 7.40 -16.75 22.12
N LEU A 13 6.47 -15.81 22.29
CA LEU A 13 5.55 -15.83 23.44
C LEU A 13 4.73 -17.12 23.50
N TYR A 14 4.24 -17.60 22.36
CA TYR A 14 3.54 -18.88 22.30
C TYR A 14 4.45 -20.06 22.67
N LEU A 15 5.68 -20.08 22.16
CA LEU A 15 6.64 -21.17 22.46
C LEU A 15 7.00 -21.18 23.95
N ASP A 16 7.18 -20.02 24.57
CA ASP A 16 7.43 -19.90 26.01
C ASP A 16 6.24 -20.44 26.83
N GLU A 17 5.01 -20.13 26.46
CA GLU A 17 3.79 -20.69 27.08
C GLU A 17 3.73 -22.23 26.97
N GLN A 18 4.30 -22.79 25.89
CA GLN A 18 4.37 -24.26 25.67
C GLN A 18 5.63 -24.90 26.26
N GLY A 19 6.53 -24.15 26.92
CA GLY A 19 7.80 -24.63 27.43
C GLY A 19 8.79 -25.11 26.37
N ILE A 20 8.68 -24.60 25.14
CA ILE A 20 9.54 -24.94 24.00
C ILE A 20 10.67 -23.91 23.90
N THR A 21 11.86 -24.27 24.35
CA THR A 21 13.05 -23.40 24.40
C THR A 21 14.12 -23.74 23.37
N GLN A 22 13.97 -24.82 22.63
CA GLN A 22 14.95 -25.31 21.65
C GLN A 22 14.33 -25.28 20.24
N THR A 23 15.08 -24.78 19.29
CA THR A 23 14.61 -24.59 17.90
C THR A 23 14.25 -25.93 17.24
N GLU A 24 14.98 -26.99 17.55
CA GLU A 24 14.77 -28.36 17.04
C GLU A 24 13.45 -28.98 17.49
N LYS A 25 12.89 -28.48 18.60
CA LYS A 25 11.57 -28.92 19.13
C LYS A 25 10.39 -28.21 18.45
N ILE A 26 10.65 -27.21 17.63
CA ILE A 26 9.59 -26.50 16.86
C ILE A 26 9.21 -27.37 15.67
N THR A 27 8.31 -28.30 15.89
CA THR A 27 7.82 -29.24 14.87
C THR A 27 6.70 -28.61 14.02
N HIS A 28 6.35 -29.24 12.90
CA HIS A 28 5.19 -28.86 12.08
C HIS A 28 3.88 -28.82 12.91
N THR A 29 3.69 -29.77 13.83
CA THR A 29 2.52 -29.81 14.72
C THR A 29 2.48 -28.58 15.63
N VAL A 30 3.61 -28.11 16.14
CA VAL A 30 3.71 -26.87 16.94
C VAL A 30 3.23 -25.68 16.14
N ILE A 31 3.65 -25.53 14.89
CA ILE A 31 3.20 -24.45 13.99
C ILE A 31 1.70 -24.54 13.72
N GLN A 32 1.16 -25.72 13.46
CA GLN A 32 -0.29 -25.91 13.25
C GLN A 32 -1.10 -25.54 14.50
N ASN A 33 -0.65 -25.91 15.68
CA ASN A 33 -1.29 -25.57 16.95
C ASN A 33 -1.24 -24.04 17.18
N TYR A 34 -0.11 -23.41 16.89
CA TYR A 34 0.02 -21.95 16.95
C TYR A 34 -0.97 -21.24 16.02
N VAL A 35 -1.09 -21.68 14.77
CA VAL A 35 -2.07 -21.12 13.82
C VAL A 35 -3.51 -21.31 14.34
N ARG A 36 -3.82 -22.46 14.94
CA ARG A 36 -5.14 -22.70 15.56
C ARG A 36 -5.39 -21.72 16.70
N GLN A 37 -4.43 -21.56 17.61
CA GLN A 37 -4.52 -20.62 18.72
C GLN A 37 -4.74 -19.17 18.24
N ILE A 38 -4.04 -18.72 17.17
CA ILE A 38 -4.26 -17.38 16.58
C ILE A 38 -5.70 -17.22 16.12
N LYS A 39 -6.29 -18.25 15.48
CA LYS A 39 -7.68 -18.21 15.01
C LYS A 39 -8.68 -18.09 16.16
N GLU A 40 -8.43 -18.81 17.23
CA GLU A 40 -9.31 -18.90 18.40
C GLU A 40 -9.24 -17.63 19.26
N ARG A 41 -8.04 -17.16 19.59
CA ARG A 41 -7.87 -15.99 20.46
C ARG A 41 -8.28 -14.66 19.85
N GLY A 42 -8.22 -14.52 18.51
CA GLY A 42 -8.57 -13.29 17.81
C GLY A 42 -7.46 -12.22 17.82
N LYS A 43 -7.80 -11.04 17.28
CA LYS A 43 -6.88 -9.92 17.08
C LYS A 43 -6.51 -9.24 18.40
N TYR A 44 -5.25 -8.84 18.51
CA TYR A 44 -4.72 -7.97 19.59
C TYR A 44 -4.87 -8.51 21.00
N THR A 45 -5.20 -9.78 21.18
CA THR A 45 -5.33 -10.43 22.50
C THR A 45 -3.97 -10.72 23.15
N VAL A 46 -2.88 -10.70 22.39
CA VAL A 46 -1.50 -10.84 22.87
C VAL A 46 -0.67 -9.65 22.40
N THR A 47 0.10 -9.07 23.29
CA THR A 47 0.99 -7.94 23.02
C THR A 47 2.41 -8.44 22.80
N SER A 48 2.95 -8.22 21.59
CA SER A 48 4.35 -8.51 21.28
C SER A 48 5.32 -7.46 21.84
N ASN A 49 4.84 -6.27 22.19
CA ASN A 49 5.61 -5.19 22.78
C ASN A 49 4.81 -4.51 23.90
N PRO A 50 5.14 -4.78 25.18
CA PRO A 50 4.42 -4.20 26.32
C PRO A 50 4.53 -2.66 26.39
N ASN A 51 5.54 -2.06 25.75
CA ASN A 51 5.72 -0.62 25.70
C ASN A 51 4.99 0.04 24.51
N SER A 52 4.21 -0.72 23.74
CA SER A 52 3.40 -0.19 22.64
C SER A 52 2.28 0.67 23.21
N GLY A 53 2.22 1.94 22.80
CA GLY A 53 1.13 2.87 23.14
C GLY A 53 -0.24 2.48 22.53
N ASN A 54 -0.31 1.40 21.76
CA ASN A 54 -1.54 0.81 21.25
C ASN A 54 -2.21 -0.02 22.36
N TYR A 55 -2.96 0.64 23.21
CA TYR A 55 -3.80 -0.04 24.20
C TYR A 55 -4.82 -0.93 23.49
N GLN A 56 -4.62 -2.22 23.62
CA GLN A 56 -5.37 -3.27 22.92
C GLN A 56 -6.87 -3.18 23.19
N GLU A 57 -7.25 -2.95 24.45
CA GLU A 57 -8.64 -2.88 24.91
C GLU A 57 -9.44 -1.72 24.31
N ARG A 58 -8.78 -0.66 23.84
CA ARG A 58 -9.43 0.49 23.19
C ARG A 58 -9.68 0.30 21.70
N ARG A 59 -9.25 -0.80 21.12
CA ARG A 59 -9.42 -1.06 19.69
C ARG A 59 -10.80 -1.62 19.41
N LEU A 60 -11.50 -1.06 18.43
CA LEU A 60 -12.81 -1.53 17.97
C LEU A 60 -12.79 -2.95 17.38
N ASP A 61 -11.60 -3.45 17.04
CA ASP A 61 -11.39 -4.78 16.46
C ASP A 61 -10.64 -5.74 17.42
N PHE A 62 -10.55 -5.41 18.72
CA PHE A 62 -10.03 -6.30 19.75
C PHE A 62 -10.83 -7.60 19.82
N GLY A 63 -10.16 -8.74 19.87
CA GLY A 63 -10.77 -10.06 19.93
C GLY A 63 -11.51 -10.52 18.67
N LYS A 64 -11.67 -9.68 17.65
CA LYS A 64 -12.29 -10.11 16.38
C LYS A 64 -11.42 -11.12 15.66
N LYS A 65 -12.06 -11.97 14.84
CA LYS A 65 -11.38 -13.02 14.06
C LYS A 65 -10.21 -12.45 13.26
N VAL A 66 -9.06 -13.11 13.32
CA VAL A 66 -7.90 -12.81 12.48
C VAL A 66 -8.20 -13.25 11.06
N SER A 67 -7.92 -12.40 10.07
CA SER A 67 -8.15 -12.74 8.66
C SER A 67 -7.15 -13.80 8.17
N ASP A 68 -7.58 -14.65 7.24
CA ASP A 68 -6.73 -15.67 6.63
C ASP A 68 -5.52 -15.04 5.90
N VAL A 69 -5.67 -13.85 5.34
CA VAL A 69 -4.55 -13.06 4.78
C VAL A 69 -3.50 -12.74 5.86
N THR A 70 -3.93 -12.35 7.06
CA THR A 70 -3.01 -12.04 8.17
C THR A 70 -2.30 -13.31 8.65
N ILE A 71 -3.01 -14.43 8.73
CA ILE A 71 -2.41 -15.74 9.08
C ILE A 71 -1.37 -16.14 8.04
N ASN A 72 -1.69 -16.02 6.75
CA ASN A 72 -0.75 -16.29 5.67
C ASN A 72 0.49 -15.37 5.71
N ASN A 73 0.34 -14.12 6.15
CA ASN A 73 1.49 -13.23 6.35
C ASN A 73 2.38 -13.70 7.50
N TYR A 74 1.79 -14.18 8.60
CA TYR A 74 2.57 -14.79 9.70
C TYR A 74 3.29 -16.05 9.22
N LEU A 75 2.61 -16.94 8.51
CA LEU A 75 3.22 -18.14 7.93
C LEU A 75 4.38 -17.79 6.97
N ARG A 76 4.21 -16.77 6.13
CA ARG A 76 5.27 -16.30 5.22
C ARG A 76 6.49 -15.80 5.98
N ASN A 77 6.28 -14.99 7.02
CA ASN A 77 7.37 -14.47 7.84
C ASN A 77 8.11 -15.58 8.58
N MET A 78 7.37 -16.52 9.15
CA MET A 78 7.93 -17.72 9.82
C MET A 78 8.68 -18.62 8.82
N SER A 79 8.10 -18.83 7.62
CA SER A 79 8.75 -19.63 6.57
C SER A 79 10.09 -19.02 6.13
N ALA A 80 10.17 -17.70 6.01
CA ALA A 80 11.42 -17.02 5.67
C ALA A 80 12.47 -17.19 6.80
N PHE A 81 12.05 -17.05 8.07
CA PHE A 81 12.94 -17.25 9.22
C PHE A 81 13.45 -18.69 9.31
N PHE A 82 12.56 -19.67 9.24
CA PHE A 82 12.98 -21.08 9.32
C PHE A 82 13.72 -21.54 8.07
N GLY A 83 13.48 -20.91 6.88
CA GLY A 83 14.30 -21.12 5.70
C GLY A 83 15.74 -20.68 5.93
N TRP A 84 15.95 -19.50 6.50
CA TRP A 84 17.27 -19.04 6.92
C TRP A 84 17.90 -19.96 7.96
N CYS A 85 17.15 -20.46 8.96
CA CYS A 85 17.68 -21.42 9.92
C CYS A 85 18.16 -22.74 9.27
N VAL A 86 17.52 -23.17 8.17
CA VAL A 86 17.97 -24.35 7.40
C VAL A 86 19.26 -24.03 6.62
N GLU A 87 19.34 -22.83 6.00
CA GLU A 87 20.53 -22.36 5.27
C GLU A 87 21.77 -22.23 6.18
N GLU A 88 21.56 -21.89 7.47
CA GLU A 88 22.61 -21.78 8.49
C GLU A 88 22.82 -23.09 9.29
N ASP A 89 22.28 -24.21 8.82
CA ASP A 89 22.41 -25.54 9.46
C ASP A 89 21.92 -25.59 10.92
N LEU A 90 21.06 -24.67 11.35
CA LEU A 90 20.50 -24.64 12.69
C LEU A 90 19.38 -25.67 12.90
N ILE A 91 18.68 -26.03 11.82
CA ILE A 91 17.63 -27.05 11.78
C ILE A 91 17.71 -27.81 10.44
N LEU A 92 17.35 -29.11 10.47
CA LEU A 92 17.40 -29.95 9.27
C LEU A 92 16.35 -29.61 8.21
N ARG A 93 15.19 -29.08 8.62
CA ARG A 93 14.05 -28.73 7.72
C ARG A 93 13.14 -27.71 8.36
N SER A 94 12.53 -26.86 7.53
CA SER A 94 11.54 -25.90 8.00
C SER A 94 10.28 -26.58 8.56
N PRO A 95 9.77 -26.18 9.74
CA PRO A 95 8.52 -26.67 10.29
C PRO A 95 7.29 -26.08 9.58
N VAL A 96 7.44 -25.02 8.77
CA VAL A 96 6.36 -24.42 7.98
C VAL A 96 6.30 -25.09 6.62
N LYS A 97 5.15 -25.61 6.23
CA LYS A 97 4.94 -26.31 4.94
C LYS A 97 4.04 -25.49 4.02
N ARG A 98 4.17 -25.74 2.71
CA ARG A 98 3.31 -25.09 1.69
C ARG A 98 1.82 -25.35 1.93
N GLY A 99 1.45 -26.51 2.45
CA GLY A 99 0.08 -26.90 2.76
C GLY A 99 -0.54 -26.15 3.96
N ASP A 100 0.25 -25.42 4.76
CA ASP A 100 -0.26 -24.65 5.89
C ASP A 100 -0.93 -23.34 5.45
N TYR A 101 -0.65 -22.88 4.23
CA TYR A 101 -1.24 -21.64 3.69
C TYR A 101 -2.72 -21.85 3.36
N ILE A 102 -3.52 -20.93 3.85
CA ILE A 102 -4.97 -20.92 3.63
C ILE A 102 -5.25 -20.35 2.24
N LYS A 103 -6.07 -21.04 1.47
CA LYS A 103 -6.53 -20.50 0.17
C LYS A 103 -7.41 -19.28 0.44
N VAL A 104 -7.00 -18.14 -0.04
CA VAL A 104 -7.73 -16.88 0.10
C VAL A 104 -8.19 -16.44 -1.28
N GLU A 105 -9.48 -16.17 -1.43
CA GLU A 105 -10.01 -15.54 -2.63
C GLU A 105 -9.54 -14.09 -2.69
N ARG A 106 -9.13 -13.67 -3.87
CA ARG A 106 -8.75 -12.26 -4.10
C ARG A 106 -10.02 -11.41 -4.04
N ARG A 107 -9.96 -10.35 -3.25
CA ARG A 107 -11.01 -9.33 -3.32
C ARG A 107 -10.80 -8.50 -4.58
N PRO A 108 -11.88 -8.14 -5.30
CA PRO A 108 -11.79 -7.19 -6.38
C PRO A 108 -11.10 -5.91 -5.90
N LEU A 109 -10.34 -5.27 -6.79
CA LEU A 109 -9.72 -3.99 -6.46
C LEU A 109 -10.81 -2.93 -6.27
N GLU A 110 -10.64 -2.13 -5.24
CA GLU A 110 -11.52 -1.00 -4.98
C GLU A 110 -11.20 0.14 -5.94
N PHE A 111 -12.24 0.69 -6.53
CA PHE A 111 -12.16 1.85 -7.43
C PHE A 111 -13.06 2.97 -6.93
N VAL A 112 -12.64 4.19 -7.19
CA VAL A 112 -13.42 5.40 -6.94
C VAL A 112 -13.95 5.89 -8.28
N SER A 113 -15.25 6.15 -8.37
CA SER A 113 -15.86 6.73 -9.57
C SER A 113 -15.34 8.15 -9.81
N ASP A 114 -15.48 8.64 -11.05
CA ASP A 114 -15.12 10.02 -11.39
C ASP A 114 -15.93 11.04 -10.58
N GLU A 115 -17.19 10.70 -10.33
CA GLU A 115 -18.09 11.54 -9.55
C GLU A 115 -17.65 11.61 -8.08
N ASP A 116 -17.39 10.48 -7.45
CA ASP A 116 -16.92 10.41 -6.06
C ASP A 116 -15.57 11.11 -5.91
N PHE A 117 -14.67 10.93 -6.88
CA PHE A 117 -13.39 11.63 -6.88
C PHE A 117 -13.55 13.14 -6.95
N ARG A 118 -14.42 13.64 -7.87
CA ARG A 118 -14.75 15.07 -7.94
C ARG A 118 -15.42 15.56 -6.66
N LYS A 119 -16.32 14.77 -6.07
CA LYS A 119 -17.00 15.07 -4.81
C LYS A 119 -15.98 15.17 -3.67
N LEU A 120 -15.02 14.25 -3.60
CA LEU A 120 -13.94 14.28 -2.62
C LEU A 120 -13.16 15.60 -2.71
N LEU A 121 -12.64 15.93 -3.88
CA LEU A 121 -11.83 17.15 -4.08
C LEU A 121 -12.62 18.45 -3.84
N ARG A 122 -13.89 18.52 -4.24
CA ARG A 122 -14.74 19.72 -4.03
C ARG A 122 -15.06 19.97 -2.56
N ASN A 123 -15.11 18.92 -1.75
CA ASN A 123 -15.41 19.03 -0.32
C ASN A 123 -14.18 19.28 0.56
N MET A 124 -12.98 19.38 -0.04
CA MET A 124 -11.77 19.73 0.68
C MET A 124 -11.64 21.25 0.81
N ASN A 125 -11.33 21.71 2.02
CA ASN A 125 -11.13 23.13 2.31
C ASN A 125 -9.75 23.60 1.87
N THR A 126 -9.64 24.18 0.68
CA THR A 126 -8.37 24.67 0.12
C THR A 126 -7.83 25.94 0.81
N ALA A 127 -8.59 26.56 1.72
CA ALA A 127 -8.08 27.61 2.59
C ALA A 127 -7.25 27.03 3.76
N SER A 128 -7.44 25.76 4.11
CA SER A 128 -6.60 25.06 5.07
C SER A 128 -5.32 24.55 4.41
N PHE A 129 -4.15 24.92 4.94
CA PHE A 129 -2.86 24.44 4.44
C PHE A 129 -2.82 22.91 4.29
N SER A 130 -3.26 22.17 5.31
CA SER A 130 -3.24 20.71 5.31
C SER A 130 -4.18 20.11 4.28
N GLU A 131 -5.42 20.61 4.16
CA GLU A 131 -6.38 20.07 3.21
C GLU A 131 -6.01 20.45 1.76
N TYR A 132 -5.47 21.64 1.53
CA TYR A 132 -4.97 22.02 0.22
C TYR A 132 -3.79 21.14 -0.19
N ARG A 133 -2.78 20.96 0.69
CA ARG A 133 -1.68 20.02 0.47
C ARG A 133 -2.20 18.64 0.10
N ASP A 134 -3.08 18.09 0.94
CA ASP A 134 -3.58 16.73 0.78
C ASP A 134 -4.39 16.58 -0.52
N SER A 135 -5.10 17.63 -0.96
CA SER A 135 -5.81 17.64 -2.25
C SER A 135 -4.84 17.52 -3.44
N ILE A 136 -3.68 18.18 -3.36
CA ILE A 136 -2.64 18.10 -4.40
C ILE A 136 -1.98 16.72 -4.39
N VAL A 137 -1.69 16.15 -3.20
CA VAL A 137 -1.16 14.78 -3.05
C VAL A 137 -2.11 13.76 -3.67
N ILE A 138 -3.41 13.84 -3.37
CA ILE A 138 -4.43 12.95 -3.94
C ILE A 138 -4.46 13.02 -5.46
N GLN A 139 -4.45 14.23 -6.02
CA GLN A 139 -4.43 14.43 -7.47
C GLN A 139 -3.15 13.86 -8.10
N LEU A 140 -1.99 14.10 -7.49
CA LEU A 140 -0.71 13.60 -7.99
C LEU A 140 -0.65 12.06 -7.94
N LEU A 141 -1.14 11.43 -6.87
CA LEU A 141 -1.21 9.97 -6.76
C LEU A 141 -2.11 9.36 -7.86
N LEU A 142 -3.23 10.02 -8.18
CA LEU A 142 -4.10 9.59 -9.26
C LEU A 142 -3.47 9.79 -10.65
N ASP A 143 -2.73 10.87 -10.85
CA ASP A 143 -2.14 11.24 -12.16
C ASP A 143 -0.88 10.42 -12.50
N THR A 144 -0.15 9.93 -11.48
CA THR A 144 1.14 9.25 -11.66
C THR A 144 1.16 7.79 -11.26
N GLY A 145 0.21 7.37 -10.41
CA GLY A 145 0.18 6.02 -9.83
C GLY A 145 1.35 5.69 -8.91
N MET A 146 2.19 6.65 -8.50
CA MET A 146 3.29 6.39 -7.57
C MET A 146 2.81 5.91 -6.19
N ARG A 147 3.68 5.32 -5.39
CA ARG A 147 3.31 4.93 -4.01
C ARG A 147 3.24 6.14 -3.10
N VAL A 148 2.32 6.12 -2.15
CA VAL A 148 2.13 7.25 -1.21
C VAL A 148 3.42 7.64 -0.49
N ASN A 149 4.19 6.67 -0.01
CA ASN A 149 5.47 6.94 0.65
C ASN A 149 6.47 7.62 -0.29
N GLU A 150 6.55 7.19 -1.55
CA GLU A 150 7.38 7.83 -2.57
C GLU A 150 6.93 9.29 -2.79
N CYS A 151 5.62 9.53 -2.86
CA CYS A 151 5.04 10.86 -3.05
C CYS A 151 5.35 11.82 -1.91
N LEU A 152 5.24 11.36 -0.66
CA LEU A 152 5.46 12.21 0.51
C LEU A 152 6.94 12.53 0.78
N LEU A 153 7.87 11.74 0.22
CA LEU A 153 9.32 11.96 0.30
C LEU A 153 9.88 12.87 -0.80
N ILE A 154 9.06 13.32 -1.76
CA ILE A 154 9.50 14.19 -2.84
C ILE A 154 10.03 15.51 -2.28
N GLN A 155 11.20 15.91 -2.75
CA GLN A 155 11.73 17.25 -2.54
C GLN A 155 11.36 18.17 -3.72
N VAL A 156 11.32 19.48 -3.48
CA VAL A 156 11.00 20.45 -4.54
C VAL A 156 11.99 20.35 -5.70
N THR A 157 13.25 20.05 -5.41
CA THR A 157 14.33 19.86 -6.39
C THR A 157 14.16 18.64 -7.29
N ASP A 158 13.36 17.65 -6.87
CA ASP A 158 13.08 16.46 -7.67
C ASP A 158 12.08 16.73 -8.81
N VAL A 159 11.38 17.89 -8.77
CA VAL A 159 10.28 18.22 -9.67
C VAL A 159 10.75 19.06 -10.84
N ASN A 160 10.56 18.57 -12.06
CA ASN A 160 10.74 19.36 -13.27
C ASN A 160 9.37 19.72 -13.88
N LEU A 161 8.91 20.94 -13.60
CA LEU A 161 7.61 21.41 -14.08
C LEU A 161 7.55 21.60 -15.61
N GLN A 162 8.67 21.97 -16.25
CA GLN A 162 8.73 22.19 -17.70
C GLN A 162 8.66 20.87 -18.48
N LYS A 163 9.44 19.88 -18.04
CA LYS A 163 9.48 18.53 -18.66
C LYS A 163 8.42 17.58 -18.06
N ARG A 164 7.67 18.03 -17.05
CA ARG A 164 6.56 17.31 -16.41
C ARG A 164 6.92 15.93 -15.89
N TYR A 165 8.03 15.85 -15.17
CA TYR A 165 8.43 14.63 -14.46
C TYR A 165 8.87 14.94 -13.04
N ILE A 166 8.86 13.89 -12.21
CA ILE A 166 9.51 13.85 -10.90
C ILE A 166 10.51 12.71 -10.93
N TYR A 167 11.72 12.97 -10.47
CA TYR A 167 12.70 11.92 -10.24
C TYR A 167 12.51 11.35 -8.85
N LEU A 168 12.34 10.03 -8.75
CA LEU A 168 12.26 9.31 -7.47
C LEU A 168 13.61 8.63 -7.22
N PRO A 169 14.40 9.11 -6.23
CA PRO A 169 15.68 8.52 -5.87
C PRO A 169 15.55 7.06 -5.42
N ALA A 170 16.60 6.27 -5.62
CA ALA A 170 16.59 4.83 -5.32
C ALA A 170 16.28 4.52 -3.85
N GLU A 171 16.81 5.33 -2.93
CA GLU A 171 16.60 5.22 -1.48
C GLU A 171 15.13 5.37 -1.08
N ASN A 172 14.36 6.17 -1.82
CA ASN A 172 12.95 6.43 -1.57
C ASN A 172 12.02 5.40 -2.20
N THR A 173 12.55 4.49 -3.03
CA THR A 173 11.76 3.47 -3.72
C THR A 173 11.85 2.10 -3.04
N LYS A 174 10.72 1.35 -3.03
CA LYS A 174 10.71 -0.02 -2.46
C LYS A 174 11.68 -0.97 -3.16
N GLY A 175 11.89 -0.78 -4.46
CA GLY A 175 12.79 -1.62 -5.28
C GLY A 175 14.25 -1.16 -5.27
N LYS A 176 14.61 -0.13 -4.51
CA LYS A 176 15.94 0.50 -4.49
C LYS A 176 16.51 0.81 -5.88
N LYS A 177 15.63 1.18 -6.82
CA LYS A 177 15.97 1.65 -8.16
C LYS A 177 15.31 3.00 -8.39
N GLY A 178 16.12 4.02 -8.73
CA GLY A 178 15.60 5.33 -9.08
C GLY A 178 14.78 5.25 -10.37
N ARG A 179 13.73 6.08 -10.47
CA ARG A 179 12.91 6.17 -11.68
C ARG A 179 12.26 7.55 -11.83
N TYR A 180 11.86 7.83 -13.06
CA TYR A 180 11.04 8.98 -13.37
C TYR A 180 9.57 8.60 -13.33
N VAL A 181 8.74 9.50 -12.83
CA VAL A 181 7.29 9.47 -12.98
C VAL A 181 6.84 10.73 -13.71
N PHE A 182 5.85 10.61 -14.57
CA PHE A 182 5.39 11.68 -15.42
C PHE A 182 4.01 12.15 -14.96
N PHE A 183 3.73 13.45 -15.15
CA PHE A 183 2.46 14.04 -14.78
C PHE A 183 1.92 14.95 -15.90
N SER A 184 0.61 15.16 -15.89
CA SER A 184 -0.11 15.94 -16.90
C SER A 184 0.14 17.45 -16.81
N ASP A 185 -0.19 18.20 -17.88
CA ASP A 185 -0.17 19.68 -17.89
C ASP A 185 -1.05 20.26 -16.79
N LYS A 186 -2.20 19.64 -16.56
CA LYS A 186 -3.11 20.03 -15.50
C LYS A 186 -2.47 19.90 -14.13
N MET A 187 -1.74 18.80 -13.91
CA MET A 187 -1.02 18.58 -12.66
C MET A 187 0.17 19.53 -12.50
N ALA A 188 0.89 19.84 -13.59
CA ALA A 188 1.97 20.84 -13.58
C ALA A 188 1.48 22.20 -13.07
N THR A 189 0.31 22.65 -13.56
CA THR A 189 -0.32 23.90 -13.10
C THR A 189 -0.67 23.86 -11.61
N GLN A 190 -1.20 22.73 -11.12
CA GLN A 190 -1.53 22.56 -9.70
C GLN A 190 -0.28 22.54 -8.82
N LEU A 191 0.77 21.83 -9.24
CA LEU A 191 2.05 21.79 -8.52
C LEU A 191 2.71 23.17 -8.45
N GLN A 192 2.69 23.93 -9.54
CA GLN A 192 3.23 25.29 -9.55
C GLN A 192 2.50 26.21 -8.56
N ARG A 193 1.16 26.12 -8.53
CA ARG A 193 0.34 26.89 -7.56
C ARG A 193 0.62 26.45 -6.12
N TRP A 194 0.73 25.15 -5.89
CA TRP A 194 1.02 24.59 -4.57
C TRP A 194 2.40 25.03 -4.07
N ILE A 195 3.45 24.90 -4.90
CA ILE A 195 4.81 25.28 -4.53
C ILE A 195 4.83 26.77 -4.13
N LYS A 196 4.26 27.65 -4.95
CA LYS A 196 4.17 29.09 -4.64
C LYS A 196 3.40 29.37 -3.35
N TYR A 197 2.32 28.62 -3.09
CA TYR A 197 1.56 28.74 -1.85
C TYR A 197 2.37 28.26 -0.66
N LYS A 198 2.97 27.05 -0.74
CA LYS A 198 3.78 26.45 0.32
C LYS A 198 4.94 27.39 0.70
N ASP A 199 5.69 27.91 -0.24
CA ASP A 199 6.87 28.73 -0.02
C ASP A 199 6.57 30.07 0.69
N ARG A 200 5.34 30.58 0.57
CA ARG A 200 4.89 31.75 1.35
C ARG A 200 4.73 31.48 2.85
N TYR A 201 4.42 30.26 3.20
CA TYR A 201 4.02 29.92 4.56
C TYR A 201 5.01 28.98 5.27
N ARG A 202 5.83 28.24 4.51
CA ARG A 202 6.72 27.22 5.05
C ARG A 202 7.98 27.09 4.23
N ASP A 203 9.09 27.31 4.91
CA ASP A 203 10.41 26.97 4.41
C ASP A 203 10.62 25.45 4.64
N SER A 204 10.68 24.69 3.56
CA SER A 204 10.84 23.23 3.60
C SER A 204 11.25 22.69 2.23
N ASP A 205 12.27 21.82 2.22
CA ASP A 205 12.71 21.11 1.02
C ASP A 205 11.66 20.10 0.56
N PHE A 206 10.84 19.57 1.47
CA PHE A 206 9.77 18.64 1.13
C PHE A 206 8.68 19.34 0.31
N LEU A 207 8.31 18.72 -0.82
CA LEU A 207 7.21 19.19 -1.64
C LEU A 207 5.89 19.20 -0.84
N PHE A 208 5.68 18.18 0.00
CA PHE A 208 4.47 18.01 0.81
C PHE A 208 4.80 17.98 2.32
N CYS A 209 5.14 19.14 2.85
CA CYS A 209 5.48 19.26 4.27
C CYS A 209 4.23 19.39 5.16
N THR A 210 4.41 19.16 6.46
CA THR A 210 3.40 19.51 7.47
C THR A 210 3.27 21.04 7.60
N ASN A 211 2.25 21.50 8.33
CA ASN A 211 2.12 22.93 8.67
C ASN A 211 3.25 23.48 9.57
N LYS A 212 4.19 22.64 10.00
CA LYS A 212 5.43 23.00 10.71
C LYS A 212 6.68 22.86 9.83
N GLY A 213 6.55 22.67 8.51
CA GLY A 213 7.67 22.48 7.58
C GLY A 213 8.33 21.10 7.62
N LYS A 214 7.84 20.16 8.45
CA LYS A 214 8.44 18.83 8.62
C LYS A 214 7.87 17.83 7.64
N PHE A 215 8.53 16.66 7.51
CA PHE A 215 8.04 15.51 6.77
C PHE A 215 6.61 15.13 7.19
N LEU A 216 5.78 14.76 6.22
CA LEU A 216 4.44 14.26 6.44
C LEU A 216 4.42 12.74 6.48
N GLU A 217 4.14 12.17 7.64
CA GLU A 217 4.04 10.73 7.84
C GLU A 217 2.88 10.12 7.06
N VAL A 218 3.10 8.94 6.46
CA VAL A 218 2.08 8.21 5.69
C VAL A 218 0.81 7.96 6.51
N ASN A 219 0.95 7.53 7.76
CA ASN A 219 -0.18 7.25 8.64
C ASN A 219 -1.04 8.49 8.89
N ASN A 220 -0.42 9.67 9.00
CA ASN A 220 -1.13 10.93 9.17
C ASN A 220 -1.89 11.33 7.90
N PHE A 221 -1.27 11.16 6.73
CA PHE A 221 -1.93 11.39 5.46
C PHE A 221 -3.10 10.43 5.24
N GLU A 222 -2.93 9.14 5.52
CA GLU A 222 -4.00 8.13 5.44
C GLU A 222 -5.18 8.44 6.37
N ALA A 223 -4.89 8.87 7.60
CA ALA A 223 -5.93 9.28 8.55
C ALA A 223 -6.72 10.49 8.04
N ASN A 224 -6.01 11.47 7.45
CA ASN A 224 -6.64 12.63 6.84
C ASN A 224 -7.53 12.23 5.64
N VAL A 225 -7.03 11.43 4.71
CA VAL A 225 -7.80 10.94 3.55
C VAL A 225 -9.07 10.23 4.00
N ARG A 226 -8.96 9.36 5.01
CA ARG A 226 -10.13 8.67 5.59
C ARG A 226 -11.16 9.65 6.16
N LYS A 227 -10.69 10.68 6.87
CA LYS A 227 -11.55 11.74 7.41
C LYS A 227 -12.28 12.52 6.30
N TYR A 228 -11.57 12.87 5.20
CA TYR A 228 -12.19 13.57 4.07
C TYR A 228 -13.24 12.71 3.37
N ALA A 229 -12.95 11.44 3.15
CA ALA A 229 -13.89 10.49 2.57
C ALA A 229 -15.15 10.30 3.43
N GLN A 230 -14.99 10.17 4.75
CA GLN A 230 -16.11 10.04 5.69
C GLN A 230 -17.05 11.26 5.68
N ARG A 231 -16.53 12.49 5.50
CA ARG A 231 -17.37 13.72 5.40
C ARG A 231 -18.39 13.67 4.27
N ILE A 232 -18.11 12.87 3.23
CA ILE A 232 -18.95 12.78 2.03
C ILE A 232 -19.63 11.40 1.88
N GLY A 233 -19.53 10.57 2.93
CA GLY A 233 -20.16 9.26 2.98
C GLY A 233 -19.44 8.17 2.19
N LEU A 234 -18.20 8.41 1.71
CA LEU A 234 -17.38 7.38 1.07
C LEU A 234 -16.70 6.52 2.13
N LYS A 235 -16.69 5.21 1.89
CA LYS A 235 -16.00 4.22 2.71
C LYS A 235 -14.74 3.72 1.99
N ASP A 236 -13.82 3.19 2.77
CA ASP A 236 -12.66 2.43 2.30
C ASP A 236 -11.70 3.18 1.34
N ILE A 237 -11.71 4.53 1.38
CA ILE A 237 -10.76 5.34 0.63
C ILE A 237 -9.42 5.38 1.35
N HIS A 238 -8.39 4.88 0.69
CA HIS A 238 -7.00 4.87 1.15
C HIS A 238 -6.04 5.10 -0.05
N PRO A 239 -4.76 5.46 0.16
CA PRO A 239 -3.88 5.87 -0.95
C PRO A 239 -3.68 4.84 -2.05
N HIS A 240 -3.73 3.54 -1.75
CA HIS A 240 -3.63 2.49 -2.77
C HIS A 240 -4.80 2.51 -3.76
N VAL A 241 -5.98 2.99 -3.34
CA VAL A 241 -7.13 3.13 -4.24
C VAL A 241 -6.83 4.11 -5.38
N PHE A 242 -6.09 5.20 -5.12
CA PHE A 242 -5.69 6.15 -6.18
C PHE A 242 -4.75 5.51 -7.19
N ARG A 243 -3.80 4.72 -6.73
CA ARG A 243 -2.88 3.97 -7.59
C ARG A 243 -3.61 2.90 -8.41
N ASN A 244 -4.58 2.19 -7.82
CA ASN A 244 -5.44 1.24 -8.54
C ASN A 244 -6.26 1.95 -9.63
N ASN A 245 -6.82 3.13 -9.29
CA ASN A 245 -7.54 3.96 -10.26
C ASN A 245 -6.66 4.44 -11.42
N PHE A 246 -5.42 4.89 -11.15
CA PHE A 246 -4.47 5.21 -12.21
C PHE A 246 -4.26 4.02 -13.14
N ALA A 247 -3.98 2.84 -12.58
CA ALA A 247 -3.68 1.65 -13.36
C ALA A 247 -4.88 1.21 -14.21
N LYS A 248 -6.09 1.14 -13.62
CA LYS A 248 -7.30 0.80 -14.36
C LYS A 248 -7.55 1.79 -15.50
N ARG A 249 -7.51 3.09 -15.21
CA ARG A 249 -7.76 4.14 -16.23
C ARG A 249 -6.72 4.11 -17.33
N PHE A 250 -5.45 3.87 -17.01
CA PHE A 250 -4.38 3.76 -18.00
C PHE A 250 -4.64 2.61 -18.97
N LEU A 251 -5.00 1.42 -18.45
CA LEU A 251 -5.36 0.27 -19.28
C LEU A 251 -6.63 0.52 -20.10
N MET A 252 -7.68 1.06 -19.48
CA MET A 252 -8.95 1.36 -20.16
C MET A 252 -8.82 2.43 -21.25
N SER A 253 -7.81 3.31 -21.15
CA SER A 253 -7.48 4.29 -22.22
C SER A 253 -6.66 3.70 -23.36
N GLY A 254 -6.32 2.42 -23.31
CA GLY A 254 -5.55 1.71 -24.33
C GLY A 254 -4.04 1.63 -24.05
N GLY A 255 -3.59 2.01 -22.85
CA GLY A 255 -2.22 1.84 -22.41
C GLY A 255 -1.87 0.36 -22.25
N ASP A 256 -0.67 -0.04 -22.63
CA ASP A 256 -0.22 -1.42 -22.51
C ASP A 256 0.30 -1.74 -21.09
N ILE A 257 0.23 -3.02 -20.73
CA ILE A 257 0.58 -3.50 -19.38
C ILE A 257 2.07 -3.41 -19.08
N TYR A 258 2.95 -3.47 -20.09
CA TYR A 258 4.40 -3.35 -19.90
C TYR A 258 4.77 -1.93 -19.54
N THR A 259 4.24 -0.95 -20.27
CA THR A 259 4.40 0.47 -19.96
C THR A 259 3.82 0.79 -18.56
N LEU A 260 2.61 0.29 -18.25
CA LEU A 260 2.03 0.45 -16.92
C LEU A 260 2.93 -0.11 -15.82
N SER A 261 3.47 -1.32 -16.00
CA SER A 261 4.39 -1.95 -15.03
C SER A 261 5.61 -1.08 -14.75
N ARG A 262 6.20 -0.49 -15.79
CA ARG A 262 7.36 0.42 -15.68
C ARG A 262 6.99 1.72 -14.97
N LEU A 263 5.86 2.34 -15.32
CA LEU A 263 5.37 3.57 -14.66
C LEU A 263 5.13 3.33 -13.16
N LEU A 264 4.51 2.21 -12.82
CA LEU A 264 4.27 1.82 -11.43
C LEU A 264 5.55 1.41 -10.68
N GLY A 265 6.66 1.11 -11.37
CA GLY A 265 7.89 0.63 -10.76
C GLY A 265 7.71 -0.74 -10.12
N HIS A 266 7.07 -1.68 -10.83
CA HIS A 266 7.01 -3.09 -10.45
C HIS A 266 8.27 -3.81 -10.91
N SER A 267 8.69 -4.83 -10.16
CA SER A 267 9.87 -5.65 -10.48
C SER A 267 9.64 -6.56 -11.69
N SER A 268 8.39 -6.92 -11.96
CA SER A 268 7.98 -7.69 -13.14
C SER A 268 6.58 -7.31 -13.60
N VAL A 269 6.27 -7.59 -14.86
CA VAL A 269 4.92 -7.41 -15.43
C VAL A 269 3.91 -8.32 -14.75
N THR A 270 4.32 -9.51 -14.33
CA THR A 270 3.48 -10.46 -13.59
C THR A 270 2.85 -9.85 -12.32
N VAL A 271 3.56 -8.94 -11.64
CA VAL A 271 3.00 -8.21 -10.49
C VAL A 271 1.84 -7.31 -10.93
N THR A 272 1.98 -6.65 -12.08
CA THR A 272 0.93 -5.79 -12.64
C THR A 272 -0.24 -6.63 -13.13
N GLU A 273 0.05 -7.68 -13.88
CA GLU A 273 -0.91 -8.64 -14.37
C GLU A 273 -1.75 -9.23 -13.23
N GLN A 274 -1.09 -9.76 -12.22
CA GLN A 274 -1.79 -10.31 -11.05
C GLN A 274 -2.61 -9.29 -10.27
N ALA A 275 -2.20 -8.03 -10.24
CA ALA A 275 -2.91 -6.98 -9.52
C ALA A 275 -4.13 -6.45 -10.29
N TYR A 276 -4.10 -6.44 -11.64
CA TYR A 276 -5.08 -5.73 -12.46
C TYR A 276 -5.81 -6.61 -13.49
N LEU A 277 -5.57 -7.93 -13.51
CA LEU A 277 -6.30 -8.89 -14.37
C LEU A 277 -7.76 -9.14 -13.94
N ASP A 278 -8.18 -8.65 -12.77
CA ASP A 278 -9.61 -8.65 -12.39
C ASP A 278 -10.38 -7.54 -13.15
N VAL A 279 -10.12 -7.45 -14.48
CA VAL A 279 -10.94 -6.69 -15.42
C VAL A 279 -12.25 -7.45 -15.52
N ASN A 280 -13.35 -6.84 -15.07
CA ASN A 280 -14.65 -7.48 -15.15
C ASN A 280 -15.10 -7.63 -16.61
N GLN A 281 -16.14 -8.43 -16.85
CA GLN A 281 -16.63 -8.69 -18.22
C GLN A 281 -17.06 -7.41 -18.95
N ASP A 282 -17.58 -6.42 -18.22
CA ASP A 282 -18.01 -5.14 -18.80
C ASP A 282 -16.79 -4.31 -19.25
N ASP A 283 -15.73 -4.26 -18.44
CA ASP A 283 -14.47 -3.61 -18.79
C ASP A 283 -13.84 -4.26 -20.03
N LEU A 284 -13.85 -5.62 -20.10
CA LEU A 284 -13.36 -6.36 -21.28
C LEU A 284 -14.19 -6.07 -22.53
N ALA A 285 -15.50 -6.00 -22.40
CA ALA A 285 -16.40 -5.68 -23.51
C ALA A 285 -16.16 -4.25 -24.02
N GLU A 286 -15.91 -3.29 -23.12
CA GLU A 286 -15.58 -1.91 -23.49
C GLU A 286 -14.23 -1.83 -24.20
N MET A 287 -13.19 -2.52 -23.70
CA MET A 287 -11.89 -2.61 -24.35
C MET A 287 -11.99 -3.24 -25.73
N TYR A 288 -12.74 -4.35 -25.86
CA TYR A 288 -12.97 -5.01 -27.15
C TYR A 288 -13.63 -4.06 -28.15
N ARG A 289 -14.68 -3.32 -27.77
CA ARG A 289 -15.34 -2.36 -28.66
C ARG A 289 -14.38 -1.29 -29.20
N LYS A 290 -13.44 -0.81 -28.35
CA LYS A 290 -12.43 0.19 -28.75
C LYS A 290 -11.35 -0.37 -29.66
N HIS A 291 -11.05 -1.66 -29.56
CA HIS A 291 -9.93 -2.31 -30.24
C HIS A 291 -10.35 -3.41 -31.22
N SER A 292 -11.66 -3.58 -31.47
CA SER A 292 -12.17 -4.57 -32.43
C SER A 292 -11.51 -4.38 -33.80
N PRO A 293 -10.89 -5.41 -34.38
CA PRO A 293 -10.28 -5.30 -35.72
C PRO A 293 -11.29 -4.86 -36.79
N LEU A 294 -12.52 -5.39 -36.71
CA LEU A 294 -13.55 -5.10 -37.70
C LEU A 294 -14.01 -3.64 -37.70
N SER A 295 -14.10 -3.02 -36.49
CA SER A 295 -14.48 -1.61 -36.37
C SER A 295 -13.45 -0.61 -36.93
N LYS A 296 -12.26 -1.09 -37.31
CA LYS A 296 -11.21 -0.30 -37.97
C LYS A 296 -11.19 -0.51 -39.49
N ILE A 297 -11.92 -1.49 -39.99
CA ILE A 297 -11.96 -1.87 -41.40
C ILE A 297 -13.22 -1.36 -42.06
N ILE A 298 -14.33 -1.32 -41.36
CA ILE A 298 -15.65 -0.85 -41.79
C ILE A 298 -16.06 0.34 -40.88
#